data_e92eac72aec3937873979face4a2ab7c
#
_entry.id   e92eac72aec3937873979face4a2ab7c
#
_cell.length_a   1.000
_cell.length_b   1.000
_cell.length_c   1.000
_cell.angle_alpha   90.00
_cell.angle_beta   90.00
_cell.angle_gamma   90.00
#
_symmetry.space_group_name_H-M   'P 1'
#
loop_
_entity.id
_entity.type
_entity.pdbx_description
1 polymer ?
#
loop_
_entity_poly.entity_id
_entity_poly.type
_entity_poly.pdbx_seq_one_letter_code
_entity_poly.pdbx_strand_id
1 'polypeptide(L)'
;IHVVEMTQPTGHSTSGSHERYKSKKRLQWEEDFDCIKKFREWIVESKIATKEELDIILSEIKEFVKTEKKEAWKVYQAPLKAEWNEVLEILTSLKEKLNIPELDGWITDLKQTAMFGIFRRDYLSVARKVMAKITKEEMAEKSQLSQFITKINTENKQRYNSKLYNETATSARKVA
;
A
#
# COMPACT_ATOMS: atom_id res chain seq x y z
N ILE A 1 -7.49 -37.12 7.89
CA ILE A 1 -7.13 -36.66 6.52
C ILE A 1 -5.64 -36.90 6.34
N HIS A 2 -5.28 -37.57 5.26
CA HIS A 2 -3.87 -37.86 4.90
C HIS A 2 -3.53 -37.07 3.63
N VAL A 3 -2.68 -36.06 3.76
CA VAL A 3 -2.17 -35.27 2.63
C VAL A 3 -0.88 -35.90 2.18
N VAL A 4 -0.88 -36.49 0.98
CA VAL A 4 0.29 -37.21 0.43
C VAL A 4 1.19 -36.26 -0.34
N GLU A 5 0.60 -35.34 -1.09
CA GLU A 5 1.33 -34.37 -1.91
C GLU A 5 0.52 -33.08 -2.08
N MET A 6 1.21 -31.97 -2.28
CA MET A 6 0.59 -30.65 -2.46
C MET A 6 1.06 -30.01 -3.77
N THR A 7 0.15 -29.31 -4.41
CA THR A 7 0.47 -28.41 -5.53
C THR A 7 0.80 -27.02 -5.02
N GLN A 8 1.68 -26.33 -5.72
CA GLN A 8 2.01 -24.93 -5.49
C GLN A 8 2.10 -24.23 -6.86
N PRO A 9 0.94 -23.91 -7.48
CA PRO A 9 0.89 -23.37 -8.84
C PRO A 9 1.52 -21.98 -8.97
N THR A 10 1.57 -21.23 -7.86
CA THR A 10 2.32 -19.97 -7.77
C THR A 10 3.45 -20.13 -6.77
N GLY A 11 4.63 -19.58 -7.05
CA GLY A 11 5.76 -19.63 -6.14
C GLY A 11 5.48 -18.92 -4.80
N HIS A 12 6.42 -19.01 -3.86
CA HIS A 12 6.36 -18.32 -2.57
C HIS A 12 6.19 -16.80 -2.74
N SER A 13 6.69 -16.24 -3.84
CA SER A 13 6.57 -14.84 -4.20
C SER A 13 6.21 -14.70 -5.68
N THR A 14 5.83 -13.51 -6.12
CA THR A 14 5.59 -13.17 -7.53
C THR A 14 6.83 -13.29 -8.43
N SER A 15 7.97 -13.67 -7.86
CA SER A 15 9.25 -13.75 -8.57
C SER A 15 9.44 -15.00 -9.44
N GLY A 16 8.46 -15.93 -9.47
CA GLY A 16 8.57 -17.18 -10.23
C GLY A 16 9.75 -18.07 -9.78
N SER A 17 10.20 -17.92 -8.52
CA SER A 17 11.42 -18.57 -8.02
C SER A 17 11.35 -20.10 -8.06
N HIS A 18 10.17 -20.68 -7.91
CA HIS A 18 9.98 -22.13 -7.95
C HIS A 18 10.24 -22.73 -9.34
N GLU A 19 10.03 -21.99 -10.40
CA GLU A 19 10.32 -22.39 -11.78
C GLU A 19 11.82 -22.64 -12.02
N ARG A 20 12.68 -22.03 -11.20
CA ARG A 20 14.14 -22.18 -11.31
C ARG A 20 14.67 -23.51 -10.77
N TYR A 21 13.97 -24.13 -9.83
CA TYR A 21 14.42 -25.38 -9.20
C TYR A 21 13.51 -26.58 -9.46
N LYS A 22 12.26 -26.38 -9.88
CA LYS A 22 11.35 -27.45 -10.26
C LYS A 22 11.59 -27.88 -11.70
N SER A 23 11.49 -29.18 -11.96
CA SER A 23 11.52 -29.67 -13.33
C SER A 23 10.27 -29.27 -14.09
N LYS A 24 10.35 -29.20 -15.43
CA LYS A 24 9.20 -28.92 -16.29
C LYS A 24 8.07 -29.95 -16.08
N LYS A 25 8.42 -31.21 -15.84
CA LYS A 25 7.45 -32.26 -15.55
C LYS A 25 6.72 -32.00 -14.23
N ARG A 26 7.43 -31.52 -13.21
CA ARG A 26 6.81 -31.16 -11.92
C ARG A 26 5.89 -29.96 -12.04
N LEU A 27 6.29 -28.94 -12.77
CA LEU A 27 5.45 -27.76 -13.01
C LEU A 27 4.17 -28.12 -13.76
N GLN A 28 4.27 -28.97 -14.81
CA GLN A 28 3.11 -29.45 -15.55
C GLN A 28 2.17 -30.28 -14.65
N TRP A 29 2.73 -31.14 -13.81
CA TRP A 29 1.94 -31.92 -12.86
C TRP A 29 1.19 -31.00 -11.88
N GLU A 30 1.81 -29.95 -11.37
CA GLU A 30 1.17 -28.99 -10.47
C GLU A 30 0.04 -28.20 -11.16
N GLU A 31 0.19 -27.87 -12.43
CA GLU A 31 -0.86 -27.26 -13.24
C GLU A 31 -2.02 -28.23 -13.50
N ASP A 32 -1.73 -29.48 -13.80
CA ASP A 32 -2.74 -30.52 -14.08
C ASP A 32 -3.54 -30.90 -12.83
N PHE A 33 -2.90 -30.85 -11.66
CA PHE A 33 -3.50 -31.17 -10.37
C PHE A 33 -3.83 -29.94 -9.51
N ASP A 34 -3.89 -28.77 -10.13
CA ASP A 34 -4.39 -27.58 -9.44
C ASP A 34 -5.76 -27.84 -8.83
N CYS A 35 -5.91 -27.58 -7.53
CA CYS A 35 -7.10 -27.94 -6.79
C CYS A 35 -8.35 -27.19 -7.27
N ILE A 36 -8.22 -25.96 -7.77
CA ILE A 36 -9.33 -25.18 -8.30
C ILE A 36 -9.78 -25.76 -9.63
N LYS A 37 -8.81 -26.13 -10.50
CA LYS A 37 -9.07 -26.79 -11.77
C LYS A 37 -9.78 -28.13 -11.56
N LYS A 38 -9.25 -28.97 -10.66
CA LYS A 38 -9.84 -30.30 -10.35
C LYS A 38 -11.23 -30.17 -9.71
N PHE A 39 -11.44 -29.21 -8.85
CA PHE A 39 -12.75 -28.97 -8.27
C PHE A 39 -13.77 -28.50 -9.31
N ARG A 40 -13.35 -27.65 -10.25
CA ARG A 40 -14.18 -27.26 -11.38
C ARG A 40 -14.57 -28.44 -12.27
N GLU A 41 -13.60 -29.32 -12.62
CA GLU A 41 -13.84 -30.54 -13.39
C GLU A 41 -14.89 -31.42 -12.68
N TRP A 42 -14.71 -31.64 -11.37
CA TRP A 42 -15.63 -32.42 -10.56
C TRP A 42 -17.05 -31.81 -10.49
N ILE A 43 -17.21 -30.50 -10.38
CA ILE A 43 -18.53 -29.84 -10.39
C ILE A 43 -19.27 -30.16 -11.70
N VAL A 44 -18.58 -30.05 -12.84
CA VAL A 44 -19.16 -30.32 -14.16
C VAL A 44 -19.49 -31.78 -14.33
N GLU A 45 -18.57 -32.69 -14.00
CA GLU A 45 -18.77 -34.14 -14.09
C GLU A 45 -19.91 -34.63 -13.19
N SER A 46 -20.03 -34.04 -12.00
CA SER A 46 -21.11 -34.34 -11.06
C SER A 46 -22.44 -33.68 -11.42
N LYS A 47 -22.51 -32.92 -12.54
CA LYS A 47 -23.71 -32.21 -13.02
C LYS A 47 -24.29 -31.22 -12.00
N ILE A 48 -23.46 -30.63 -11.13
CA ILE A 48 -23.85 -29.62 -10.16
C ILE A 48 -24.04 -28.27 -10.87
N ALA A 49 -23.14 -27.95 -11.82
CA ALA A 49 -23.24 -26.76 -12.68
C ALA A 49 -22.63 -27.08 -14.05
N THR A 50 -23.01 -26.29 -15.04
CA THR A 50 -22.44 -26.37 -16.39
C THR A 50 -21.11 -25.59 -16.46
N LYS A 51 -20.34 -25.84 -17.51
CA LYS A 51 -19.12 -25.08 -17.78
C LYS A 51 -19.42 -23.59 -18.01
N GLU A 52 -20.49 -23.31 -18.73
CA GLU A 52 -20.94 -21.97 -19.08
C GLU A 52 -21.33 -21.17 -17.85
N GLU A 53 -22.06 -21.78 -16.90
CA GLU A 53 -22.40 -21.14 -15.61
C GLU A 53 -21.16 -20.80 -14.82
N LEU A 54 -20.17 -21.71 -14.74
CA LEU A 54 -18.90 -21.48 -14.03
C LEU A 54 -18.05 -20.40 -14.71
N ASP A 55 -18.12 -20.28 -16.06
CA ASP A 55 -17.41 -19.23 -16.80
C ASP A 55 -18.03 -17.85 -16.54
N ILE A 56 -19.35 -17.75 -16.46
CA ILE A 56 -20.07 -16.53 -16.07
C ILE A 56 -19.67 -16.11 -14.66
N ILE A 57 -19.79 -17.00 -13.69
CA ILE A 57 -19.40 -16.75 -12.30
C ILE A 57 -17.94 -16.26 -12.22
N LEU A 58 -17.04 -16.93 -12.93
CA LEU A 58 -15.61 -16.53 -12.93
C LEU A 58 -15.40 -15.13 -13.50
N SER A 59 -16.13 -14.76 -14.55
CA SER A 59 -16.06 -13.44 -15.15
C SER A 59 -16.58 -12.37 -14.21
N GLU A 60 -17.72 -12.60 -13.58
CA GLU A 60 -18.33 -11.68 -12.61
C GLU A 60 -17.42 -11.46 -11.41
N ILE A 61 -16.87 -12.52 -10.84
CA ILE A 61 -15.96 -12.44 -9.70
C ILE A 61 -14.64 -11.71 -10.05
N LYS A 62 -14.11 -11.91 -11.26
CA LYS A 62 -12.93 -11.16 -11.72
C LYS A 62 -13.18 -9.66 -11.77
N GLU A 63 -14.32 -9.23 -12.31
CA GLU A 63 -14.67 -7.80 -12.36
C GLU A 63 -15.00 -7.25 -10.96
N PHE A 64 -15.66 -8.03 -10.11
CA PHE A 64 -15.91 -7.70 -8.71
C PHE A 64 -14.57 -7.43 -7.99
N VAL A 65 -13.65 -8.40 -8.00
CA VAL A 65 -12.34 -8.27 -7.32
C VAL A 65 -11.54 -7.09 -7.86
N LYS A 66 -11.59 -6.82 -9.16
CA LYS A 66 -10.93 -5.67 -9.79
C LYS A 66 -11.51 -4.33 -9.30
N THR A 67 -12.82 -4.27 -9.13
CA THR A 67 -13.52 -3.09 -8.61
C THR A 67 -13.19 -2.87 -7.14
N GLU A 68 -13.33 -3.91 -6.31
CA GLU A 68 -13.02 -3.85 -4.88
C GLU A 68 -11.55 -3.46 -4.61
N LYS A 69 -10.62 -3.99 -5.41
CA LYS A 69 -9.21 -3.59 -5.34
C LYS A 69 -9.03 -2.08 -5.59
N LYS A 70 -9.72 -1.52 -6.59
CA LYS A 70 -9.64 -0.08 -6.90
C LYS A 70 -10.23 0.77 -5.78
N GLU A 71 -11.40 0.38 -5.25
CA GLU A 71 -12.03 1.12 -4.17
C GLU A 71 -11.22 1.01 -2.86
N ALA A 72 -10.70 -0.15 -2.52
CA ALA A 72 -9.81 -0.32 -1.38
C ALA A 72 -8.56 0.58 -1.49
N TRP A 73 -7.96 0.66 -2.67
CA TRP A 73 -6.81 1.53 -2.93
C TRP A 73 -7.18 3.01 -2.79
N LYS A 74 -8.32 3.42 -3.33
CA LYS A 74 -8.84 4.79 -3.22
C LYS A 74 -9.08 5.19 -1.76
N VAL A 75 -9.74 4.32 -0.98
CA VAL A 75 -9.98 4.54 0.45
C VAL A 75 -8.67 4.65 1.23
N TYR A 76 -7.70 3.79 0.92
CA TYR A 76 -6.36 3.84 1.52
C TYR A 76 -5.62 5.14 1.20
N GLN A 77 -5.71 5.62 -0.04
CA GLN A 77 -5.01 6.83 -0.49
C GLN A 77 -5.70 8.14 -0.05
N ALA A 78 -7.00 8.12 0.23
CA ALA A 78 -7.76 9.35 0.53
C ALA A 78 -7.18 10.17 1.71
N PRO A 79 -6.89 9.61 2.89
CA PRO A 79 -6.30 10.37 4.00
C PRO A 79 -4.88 10.86 3.67
N LEU A 80 -4.09 10.06 2.94
CA LEU A 80 -2.74 10.45 2.52
C LEU A 80 -2.79 11.62 1.54
N LYS A 81 -3.77 11.63 0.65
CA LYS A 81 -3.99 12.73 -0.31
C LYS A 81 -4.40 14.02 0.39
N ALA A 82 -5.23 13.93 1.42
CA ALA A 82 -5.60 15.09 2.22
C ALA A 82 -4.39 15.72 2.92
N GLU A 83 -3.57 14.91 3.60
CA GLU A 83 -2.34 15.34 4.25
C GLU A 83 -1.33 15.91 3.23
N TRP A 84 -1.20 15.30 2.06
CA TRP A 84 -0.34 15.75 0.97
C TRP A 84 -0.78 17.10 0.40
N ASN A 85 -2.09 17.33 0.21
CA ASN A 85 -2.63 18.61 -0.22
C ASN A 85 -2.34 19.69 0.82
N GLU A 86 -2.59 19.43 2.11
CA GLU A 86 -2.33 20.37 3.22
C GLU A 86 -0.87 20.84 3.20
N VAL A 87 0.09 19.93 3.10
CA VAL A 87 1.50 20.32 3.07
C VAL A 87 1.88 21.04 1.78
N LEU A 88 1.32 20.62 0.64
CA LEU A 88 1.60 21.23 -0.66
C LEU A 88 1.15 22.69 -0.73
N GLU A 89 0.00 23.01 -0.14
CA GLU A 89 -0.50 24.40 -0.02
C GLU A 89 0.47 25.25 0.80
N ILE A 90 0.94 24.77 1.95
CA ILE A 90 1.92 25.45 2.78
C ILE A 90 3.23 25.68 2.02
N LEU A 91 3.74 24.65 1.33
CA LEU A 91 4.98 24.74 0.56
C LEU A 91 4.86 25.72 -0.62
N THR A 92 3.71 25.75 -1.27
CA THR A 92 3.44 26.68 -2.38
C THR A 92 3.39 28.13 -1.88
N SER A 93 2.71 28.40 -0.75
CA SER A 93 2.71 29.71 -0.13
C SER A 93 4.11 30.17 0.30
N LEU A 94 4.92 29.26 0.86
CA LEU A 94 6.33 29.55 1.19
C LEU A 94 7.17 29.87 -0.03
N LYS A 95 6.96 29.17 -1.16
CA LYS A 95 7.66 29.44 -2.42
C LYS A 95 7.38 30.86 -2.93
N GLU A 96 6.14 31.34 -2.78
CA GLU A 96 5.76 32.70 -3.20
C GLU A 96 6.38 33.80 -2.34
N LYS A 97 6.66 33.50 -1.06
CA LYS A 97 7.14 34.46 -0.07
C LYS A 97 8.65 34.47 0.14
N LEU A 98 9.28 33.31 -0.09
CA LEU A 98 10.70 33.11 0.21
C LEU A 98 11.44 32.60 -1.04
N ASN A 99 12.62 33.14 -1.25
CA ASN A 99 13.53 32.66 -2.29
C ASN A 99 14.37 31.49 -1.76
N ILE A 100 13.79 30.29 -1.81
CA ILE A 100 14.48 29.03 -1.49
C ILE A 100 14.74 28.30 -2.80
N PRO A 101 15.97 28.30 -3.35
CA PRO A 101 16.24 27.79 -4.70
C PRO A 101 15.82 26.34 -4.93
N GLU A 102 15.92 25.49 -3.90
CA GLU A 102 15.63 24.06 -4.00
C GLU A 102 14.13 23.73 -3.89
N LEU A 103 13.32 24.69 -3.41
CA LEU A 103 11.91 24.42 -3.04
C LEU A 103 11.05 24.04 -4.25
N ASP A 104 11.31 24.69 -5.39
CA ASP A 104 10.60 24.37 -6.63
C ASP A 104 10.87 22.95 -7.11
N GLY A 105 12.13 22.52 -7.07
CA GLY A 105 12.51 21.13 -7.35
C GLY A 105 11.83 20.14 -6.42
N TRP A 106 11.83 20.39 -5.10
CA TRP A 106 11.19 19.51 -4.13
C TRP A 106 9.68 19.41 -4.31
N ILE A 107 8.99 20.51 -4.65
CA ILE A 107 7.56 20.51 -4.97
C ILE A 107 7.29 19.70 -6.24
N THR A 108 8.14 19.88 -7.25
CA THR A 108 8.01 19.15 -8.53
C THR A 108 8.21 17.64 -8.32
N ASP A 109 9.26 17.25 -7.61
CA ASP A 109 9.54 15.84 -7.28
C ASP A 109 8.39 15.23 -6.48
N LEU A 110 7.84 15.97 -5.51
CA LEU A 110 6.71 15.53 -4.70
C LEU A 110 5.45 15.29 -5.55
N LYS A 111 5.19 16.14 -6.54
CA LYS A 111 4.09 15.97 -7.49
C LYS A 111 4.29 14.78 -8.42
N GLN A 112 5.53 14.55 -8.89
CA GLN A 112 5.85 13.41 -9.75
C GLN A 112 5.73 12.07 -9.00
N THR A 113 6.25 11.98 -7.79
CA THR A 113 6.16 10.78 -6.96
C THR A 113 4.72 10.42 -6.63
N ALA A 114 3.84 11.40 -6.46
CA ALA A 114 2.42 11.19 -6.19
C ALA A 114 1.67 10.47 -7.32
N MET A 115 2.20 10.47 -8.55
CA MET A 115 1.63 9.72 -9.69
C MET A 115 1.71 8.19 -9.46
N PHE A 116 2.68 7.72 -8.70
CA PHE A 116 2.87 6.30 -8.37
C PHE A 116 2.24 5.89 -7.04
N GLY A 117 1.78 6.86 -6.26
CA GLY A 117 1.18 6.71 -4.94
C GLY A 117 1.68 7.77 -3.97
N ILE A 118 0.85 8.13 -3.01
CA ILE A 118 1.19 9.13 -2.00
C ILE A 118 1.66 8.42 -0.74
N PHE A 119 2.85 8.78 -0.25
CA PHE A 119 3.42 8.21 0.96
C PHE A 119 3.84 9.30 1.94
N ARG A 120 3.53 9.10 3.22
CA ARG A 120 3.87 10.05 4.31
C ARG A 120 5.34 10.39 4.37
N ARG A 121 6.22 9.42 4.14
CA ARG A 121 7.67 9.62 4.16
C ARG A 121 8.12 10.72 3.21
N ASP A 122 7.48 10.82 2.02
CA ASP A 122 7.92 11.71 0.96
C ASP A 122 7.60 13.17 1.31
N TYR A 123 6.35 13.48 1.62
CA TYR A 123 5.97 14.85 1.99
C TYR A 123 6.49 15.28 3.36
N LEU A 124 6.63 14.37 4.34
CA LEU A 124 7.27 14.70 5.60
C LEU A 124 8.77 14.96 5.44
N SER A 125 9.46 14.26 4.54
CA SER A 125 10.86 14.53 4.22
C SER A 125 11.02 15.94 3.68
N VAL A 126 10.18 16.34 2.72
CA VAL A 126 10.21 17.70 2.15
C VAL A 126 9.85 18.74 3.19
N ALA A 127 8.78 18.52 3.97
CA ALA A 127 8.39 19.43 5.05
C ALA A 127 9.53 19.70 6.05
N ARG A 128 10.27 18.66 6.45
CA ARG A 128 11.43 18.78 7.37
C ARG A 128 12.61 19.50 6.72
N LYS A 129 12.90 19.25 5.44
CA LYS A 129 13.94 19.97 4.70
C LYS A 129 13.66 21.46 4.64
N VAL A 130 12.41 21.83 4.32
CA VAL A 130 11.99 23.22 4.28
C VAL A 130 12.05 23.84 5.66
N MET A 131 11.58 23.19 6.70
CA MET A 131 11.64 23.63 8.08
C MET A 131 13.07 23.94 8.53
N ALA A 132 14.05 23.14 8.12
CA ALA A 132 15.47 23.39 8.40
C ALA A 132 16.02 24.64 7.68
N LYS A 133 15.47 25.00 6.51
CA LYS A 133 15.88 26.22 5.77
C LYS A 133 15.29 27.50 6.36
N ILE A 134 14.08 27.45 6.91
CA ILE A 134 13.33 28.61 7.41
C ILE A 134 13.42 28.79 8.94
N THR A 135 14.45 28.27 9.58
CA THR A 135 14.59 28.32 11.05
C THR A 135 14.57 29.72 11.63
N LYS A 136 15.12 30.72 10.91
CA LYS A 136 15.24 32.13 11.35
C LYS A 136 14.02 32.98 10.95
N GLU A 137 13.12 32.46 10.13
CA GLU A 137 11.97 33.21 9.65
C GLU A 137 10.84 33.20 10.69
N GLU A 138 10.20 34.36 10.88
CA GLU A 138 9.00 34.47 11.71
C GLU A 138 7.79 34.76 10.82
N MET A 139 7.04 33.67 10.49
CA MET A 139 5.89 33.76 9.61
C MET A 139 4.86 32.67 9.93
N ALA A 140 3.63 32.91 9.49
CA ALA A 140 2.51 32.00 9.74
C ALA A 140 2.71 30.62 9.14
N GLU A 141 3.28 30.55 7.94
CA GLU A 141 3.54 29.29 7.23
C GLU A 141 4.53 28.40 7.96
N LYS A 142 5.54 28.96 8.63
CA LYS A 142 6.45 28.20 9.48
C LYS A 142 5.70 27.56 10.65
N SER A 143 4.80 28.31 11.29
CA SER A 143 3.95 27.78 12.36
C SER A 143 3.04 26.66 11.85
N GLN A 144 2.39 26.86 10.70
CA GLN A 144 1.55 25.85 10.07
C GLN A 144 2.33 24.59 9.73
N LEU A 145 3.52 24.74 9.14
CA LEU A 145 4.38 23.58 8.79
C LEU A 145 4.86 22.84 10.04
N SER A 146 5.19 23.56 11.11
CA SER A 146 5.56 22.98 12.40
C SER A 146 4.41 22.19 13.02
N GLN A 147 3.21 22.78 13.02
CA GLN A 147 1.99 22.11 13.51
C GLN A 147 1.67 20.86 12.69
N PHE A 148 1.76 20.94 11.36
CA PHE A 148 1.58 19.79 10.46
C PHE A 148 2.54 18.66 10.79
N ILE A 149 3.85 18.95 10.89
CA ILE A 149 4.87 17.94 11.22
C ILE A 149 4.59 17.31 12.59
N THR A 150 4.22 18.13 13.58
CA THR A 150 3.93 17.65 14.95
C THR A 150 2.69 16.76 14.97
N LYS A 151 1.61 17.17 14.29
CA LYS A 151 0.37 16.39 14.12
C LYS A 151 0.68 15.01 13.55
N ILE A 152 1.36 14.96 12.38
CA ILE A 152 1.67 13.69 11.71
C ILE A 152 2.63 12.82 12.54
N ASN A 153 3.62 13.40 13.21
CA ASN A 153 4.51 12.66 14.10
C ASN A 153 3.77 12.04 15.29
N THR A 154 2.81 12.74 15.87
CA THR A 154 1.98 12.24 16.98
C THR A 154 1.09 11.08 16.49
N GLU A 155 0.42 11.24 15.36
CA GLU A 155 -0.37 10.18 14.76
C GLU A 155 0.50 8.96 14.39
N ASN A 156 1.70 9.18 13.85
CA ASN A 156 2.61 8.10 13.50
C ASN A 156 3.09 7.30 14.71
N LYS A 157 3.27 7.93 15.87
CA LYS A 157 3.57 7.20 17.13
C LYS A 157 2.47 6.20 17.47
N GLN A 158 1.21 6.57 17.28
CA GLN A 158 0.08 5.66 17.54
C GLN A 158 -0.04 4.59 16.45
N ARG A 159 0.15 4.97 15.20
CA ARG A 159 -0.08 4.10 14.03
C ARG A 159 1.00 3.05 13.83
N TYR A 160 2.27 3.40 14.03
CA TYR A 160 3.43 2.55 13.73
C TYR A 160 4.14 2.03 14.97
N ASN A 161 3.61 2.31 16.16
CA ASN A 161 4.19 1.84 17.39
C ASN A 161 4.06 0.32 17.50
N SER A 162 5.18 -0.37 17.70
CA SER A 162 5.17 -1.78 18.05
C SER A 162 4.54 -1.91 19.44
N LYS A 163 3.62 -2.88 19.64
CA LYS A 163 3.02 -3.16 20.95
C LYS A 163 4.08 -3.50 22.00
N LEU A 164 5.24 -4.00 21.59
CA LEU A 164 6.36 -4.35 22.46
C LEU A 164 7.08 -3.11 23.03
N TYR A 165 7.18 -2.04 22.25
CA TYR A 165 7.94 -0.84 22.61
C TYR A 165 7.08 0.40 22.82
N ASN A 166 5.76 0.27 22.75
CA ASN A 166 4.89 1.42 22.92
C ASN A 166 4.69 1.76 24.40
N GLU A 167 4.50 3.03 24.69
CA GLU A 167 4.23 3.55 26.04
C GLU A 167 2.75 3.82 26.29
N THR A 168 1.87 3.50 25.34
CA THR A 168 0.43 3.68 25.43
C THR A 168 -0.22 2.65 26.35
N ALA A 169 -1.56 2.75 26.53
CA ALA A 169 -2.33 1.79 27.32
C ALA A 169 -2.23 0.34 26.80
N THR A 170 -1.91 0.17 25.50
CA THR A 170 -1.75 -1.14 24.84
C THR A 170 -0.31 -1.68 24.91
N SER A 171 0.60 -1.05 25.68
CA SER A 171 1.95 -1.55 25.92
C SER A 171 1.90 -2.94 26.57
N ALA A 172 2.76 -3.84 26.13
CA ALA A 172 2.90 -5.18 26.73
C ALA A 172 3.24 -5.14 28.23
N ARG A 173 3.74 -4.02 28.75
CA ARG A 173 4.00 -3.81 30.16
C ARG A 173 2.76 -3.39 30.97
N LYS A 174 1.70 -2.96 30.28
CA LYS A 174 0.46 -2.44 30.90
C LYS A 174 -0.75 -3.35 30.69
N VAL A 175 -0.62 -4.33 29.80
CA VAL A 175 -1.63 -5.36 29.59
C VAL A 175 -1.36 -6.48 30.57
N ALA A 176 -2.26 -6.64 31.55
CA ALA A 176 -2.21 -7.72 32.53
C ALA A 176 -2.73 -9.04 31.93
#